data_cc8112687e4e28251fa565402bf5a2c5
#
_entry.id   cc8112687e4e28251fa565402bf5a2c5
#
_cell.length_a   1.000
_cell.length_b   1.000
_cell.length_c   1.000
_cell.angle_alpha   90.00
_cell.angle_beta   90.00
_cell.angle_gamma   90.00
#
_symmetry.space_group_name_H-M   'P 1'
#
loop_
_entity.id
_entity.type
_entity.pdbx_description
1 polymer ?
#
loop_
_entity_poly.entity_id
_entity_poly.type
_entity_poly.pdbx_seq_one_letter_code
_entity_poly.pdbx_strand_id
1 'polypeptide(L)'
;MKKKLLLCLTACLLLGSLVWSMAAADEDDPLASLSYLTGTFTEKVEEKVEDELDDSDEELLEQLEEEGGTPVTIASTWQEKRLKNGDALEGVTGTGALLLAGAMNVTYESGAVVDVTAGTVVESGAALEKNHRYLVAEDTAADFVVTSPTAVMDYQGTYSFRESDTPDYNAMARAIRALHMFRGTTIGYGEGFELEEPATRIQALIMFIRVLGEEEAALAWTGEIPFVDVLDWAKPYVGYAYEKGYTNGTGPTTFSPDMAATANQYTEFVLRAMGYSSTANTDLSDTLERAYRDDVLTEGEVEKLGILPAFTRAELVYISYYALHAELPDGDTLAERLQDQAVFTAKEWKDAKKLVTTERF
;
A
#
# COMPACT_ATOMS: atom_id res chain seq x y z
N MET A 1 1.13 -39.40 7.97
CA MET A 1 0.25 -40.25 7.16
C MET A 1 -0.88 -40.92 7.97
N LYS A 2 -0.66 -41.45 9.18
CA LYS A 2 -1.74 -42.10 9.98
C LYS A 2 -2.76 -41.12 10.55
N LYS A 3 -2.37 -39.90 10.94
CA LYS A 3 -3.29 -38.85 11.46
C LYS A 3 -4.22 -38.30 10.37
N LYS A 4 -3.71 -38.04 9.15
CA LYS A 4 -4.55 -37.58 8.02
C LYS A 4 -5.59 -38.61 7.57
N LEU A 5 -5.28 -39.88 7.68
CA LEU A 5 -6.23 -40.96 7.41
C LEU A 5 -7.32 -41.04 8.47
N LEU A 6 -7.00 -40.73 9.74
CA LEU A 6 -7.95 -40.72 10.85
C LEU A 6 -8.92 -39.51 10.71
N LEU A 7 -8.43 -38.35 10.28
CA LEU A 7 -9.25 -37.15 10.07
C LEU A 7 -10.26 -37.32 8.94
N CYS A 8 -9.85 -37.92 7.81
CA CYS A 8 -10.77 -38.26 6.72
C CYS A 8 -11.82 -39.34 7.15
N LEU A 9 -11.45 -40.27 8.05
CA LEU A 9 -12.39 -41.26 8.56
C LEU A 9 -13.41 -40.65 9.54
N THR A 10 -13.01 -39.66 10.36
CA THR A 10 -13.94 -38.94 11.26
C THR A 10 -14.89 -38.04 10.51
N ALA A 11 -14.42 -37.33 9.48
CA ALA A 11 -15.28 -36.51 8.58
C ALA A 11 -16.31 -37.41 7.85
N CYS A 12 -15.91 -38.57 7.34
CA CYS A 12 -16.84 -39.51 6.72
C CYS A 12 -17.83 -40.15 7.71
N LEU A 13 -17.43 -40.33 8.97
CA LEU A 13 -18.33 -40.87 10.03
C LEU A 13 -19.33 -39.81 10.50
N LEU A 14 -18.95 -38.54 10.58
CA LEU A 14 -19.84 -37.41 10.90
C LEU A 14 -20.88 -37.17 9.77
N LEU A 15 -20.46 -37.21 8.51
CA LEU A 15 -21.38 -37.15 7.37
C LEU A 15 -22.33 -38.38 7.34
N GLY A 16 -21.85 -39.56 7.70
CA GLY A 16 -22.67 -40.79 7.80
C GLY A 16 -23.69 -40.72 8.94
N SER A 17 -23.34 -40.10 10.07
CA SER A 17 -24.26 -39.96 11.22
C SER A 17 -25.35 -38.91 10.98
N LEU A 18 -25.04 -37.82 10.22
CA LEU A 18 -26.03 -36.83 9.81
C LEU A 18 -27.08 -37.44 8.86
N VAL A 19 -26.64 -38.26 7.93
CA VAL A 19 -27.57 -38.94 6.99
C VAL A 19 -28.42 -39.98 7.75
N TRP A 20 -27.91 -40.62 8.80
CA TRP A 20 -28.68 -41.62 9.56
C TRP A 20 -29.66 -41.00 10.56
N SER A 21 -29.38 -39.83 11.10
CA SER A 21 -30.33 -39.13 11.96
C SER A 21 -31.51 -38.51 11.18
N MET A 22 -31.37 -38.29 9.87
CA MET A 22 -32.44 -37.86 8.99
C MET A 22 -33.29 -38.98 8.42
N ALA A 23 -32.86 -40.25 8.54
CA ALA A 23 -33.62 -41.41 8.09
C ALA A 23 -34.62 -41.92 9.14
N ALA A 24 -34.78 -41.27 10.28
CA ALA A 24 -35.78 -41.53 11.31
C ALA A 24 -36.93 -40.52 11.29
N ALA A 25 -37.18 -39.84 10.17
CA ALA A 25 -38.38 -39.05 9.98
C ALA A 25 -39.56 -39.94 9.53
N ASP A 26 -40.68 -39.68 10.10
CA ASP A 26 -41.98 -40.38 10.02
C ASP A 26 -42.37 -40.72 8.58
N GLU A 27 -43.05 -41.84 8.39
CA GLU A 27 -43.49 -42.39 7.08
C GLU A 27 -44.47 -41.52 6.29
N ASP A 28 -44.80 -40.30 6.78
CA ASP A 28 -45.82 -39.40 6.17
C ASP A 28 -45.28 -38.08 5.57
N ASP A 29 -43.94 -37.86 5.46
CA ASP A 29 -43.41 -36.65 4.84
C ASP A 29 -42.68 -36.93 3.51
N PRO A 30 -43.33 -36.71 2.38
CA PRO A 30 -42.72 -36.94 1.09
C PRO A 30 -41.89 -35.74 0.67
N LEU A 31 -40.58 -35.94 0.60
CA LEU A 31 -39.68 -35.15 -0.23
C LEU A 31 -39.28 -33.77 0.35
N ALA A 32 -38.16 -33.73 1.00
CA ALA A 32 -37.40 -32.47 1.05
C ALA A 32 -37.37 -31.88 -0.38
N SER A 33 -37.93 -30.70 -0.54
CA SER A 33 -37.95 -30.08 -1.88
C SER A 33 -36.54 -29.86 -2.39
N LEU A 34 -36.32 -30.02 -3.68
CA LEU A 34 -35.03 -29.75 -4.32
C LEU A 34 -34.52 -28.33 -3.94
N SER A 35 -35.42 -27.37 -3.77
CA SER A 35 -35.13 -26.01 -3.34
C SER A 35 -34.61 -25.95 -1.86
N TYR A 36 -35.04 -26.83 -0.99
CA TYR A 36 -34.50 -26.93 0.37
C TYR A 36 -33.07 -27.53 0.36
N LEU A 37 -32.86 -28.57 -0.44
CA LEU A 37 -31.54 -29.21 -0.56
C LEU A 37 -30.50 -28.34 -1.24
N THR A 38 -30.91 -27.55 -2.28
CA THR A 38 -30.00 -26.65 -3.01
C THR A 38 -29.89 -25.23 -2.44
N GLY A 39 -30.69 -24.89 -1.44
CA GLY A 39 -30.67 -23.60 -0.73
C GLY A 39 -30.35 -23.79 0.75
N THR A 40 -31.33 -23.69 1.61
CA THR A 40 -31.17 -23.63 3.07
C THR A 40 -30.37 -24.80 3.68
N PHE A 41 -30.41 -25.99 3.10
CA PHE A 41 -29.62 -27.13 3.59
C PHE A 41 -28.15 -26.97 3.21
N THR A 42 -27.86 -26.57 1.96
CA THR A 42 -26.48 -26.30 1.51
C THR A 42 -25.86 -25.18 2.29
N GLU A 43 -26.55 -24.04 2.46
CA GLU A 43 -26.09 -22.91 3.27
C GLU A 43 -25.78 -23.33 4.74
N LYS A 44 -26.65 -24.13 5.38
CA LYS A 44 -26.41 -24.60 6.73
C LYS A 44 -25.25 -25.62 6.85
N VAL A 45 -25.01 -26.38 5.81
CA VAL A 45 -23.88 -27.32 5.77
C VAL A 45 -22.58 -26.56 5.51
N GLU A 46 -22.60 -25.57 4.64
CA GLU A 46 -21.44 -24.67 4.38
C GLU A 46 -21.08 -23.90 5.65
N GLU A 47 -22.05 -23.21 6.29
CA GLU A 47 -21.84 -22.50 7.56
C GLU A 47 -21.27 -23.42 8.66
N LYS A 48 -21.82 -24.63 8.80
CA LYS A 48 -21.31 -25.54 9.83
C LYS A 48 -19.95 -26.13 9.50
N VAL A 49 -19.62 -26.30 8.23
CA VAL A 49 -18.30 -26.77 7.80
C VAL A 49 -17.27 -25.66 7.96
N GLU A 50 -17.62 -24.39 7.68
CA GLU A 50 -16.77 -23.23 7.94
C GLU A 50 -16.49 -23.09 9.43
N ASP A 51 -17.53 -23.11 10.29
CA ASP A 51 -17.37 -23.04 11.75
C ASP A 51 -16.46 -24.17 12.31
N GLU A 52 -16.63 -25.40 11.85
CA GLU A 52 -15.81 -26.54 12.29
C GLU A 52 -14.37 -26.51 11.75
N LEU A 53 -14.17 -25.86 10.59
CA LEU A 53 -12.83 -25.62 10.04
C LEU A 53 -12.10 -24.51 10.81
N ASP A 54 -12.79 -23.41 11.10
CA ASP A 54 -12.25 -22.29 11.88
C ASP A 54 -11.87 -22.76 13.30
N ASP A 55 -12.73 -23.51 14.00
CA ASP A 55 -12.46 -24.09 15.31
C ASP A 55 -11.25 -25.05 15.26
N SER A 56 -11.12 -25.85 14.20
CA SER A 56 -10.00 -26.78 14.01
C SER A 56 -8.69 -26.04 13.70
N ASP A 57 -8.76 -24.95 12.97
CA ASP A 57 -7.60 -24.11 12.66
C ASP A 57 -7.12 -23.36 13.91
N GLU A 58 -8.04 -22.84 14.75
CA GLU A 58 -7.69 -22.25 16.05
C GLU A 58 -7.02 -23.27 16.98
N GLU A 59 -7.55 -24.49 17.09
CA GLU A 59 -6.96 -25.54 17.92
C GLU A 59 -5.56 -25.98 17.42
N LEU A 60 -5.36 -26.00 16.10
CA LEU A 60 -4.05 -26.26 15.47
C LEU A 60 -3.05 -25.14 15.71
N LEU A 61 -3.49 -23.89 15.67
CA LEU A 61 -2.67 -22.72 15.97
C LEU A 61 -2.23 -22.71 17.44
N GLU A 62 -3.15 -22.98 18.40
CA GLU A 62 -2.81 -23.10 19.81
C GLU A 62 -1.76 -24.22 20.05
N GLN A 63 -1.91 -25.38 19.41
CA GLN A 63 -0.95 -26.47 19.52
C GLN A 63 0.43 -26.14 18.94
N LEU A 64 0.47 -25.34 17.84
CA LEU A 64 1.71 -24.87 17.24
C LEU A 64 2.41 -23.82 18.13
N GLU A 65 1.65 -22.92 18.78
CA GLU A 65 2.19 -21.95 19.73
C GLU A 65 2.76 -22.63 20.99
N GLU A 66 2.10 -23.66 21.52
CA GLU A 66 2.58 -24.46 22.66
C GLU A 66 3.87 -25.22 22.34
N GLU A 67 4.06 -25.67 21.10
CA GLU A 67 5.28 -26.35 20.62
C GLU A 67 6.39 -25.36 20.23
N GLY A 68 6.16 -24.02 20.35
CA GLY A 68 7.14 -22.96 20.01
C GLY A 68 7.35 -22.79 18.51
N GLY A 69 6.40 -23.23 17.70
CA GLY A 69 6.39 -23.02 16.26
C GLY A 69 5.87 -21.64 15.89
N THR A 70 6.46 -21.00 14.89
CA THR A 70 5.91 -19.79 14.30
C THR A 70 4.63 -20.12 13.55
N PRO A 71 3.52 -19.36 13.71
CA PRO A 71 2.29 -19.58 12.96
C PRO A 71 2.59 -19.49 11.46
N VAL A 72 2.30 -20.55 10.73
CA VAL A 72 2.53 -20.62 9.28
C VAL A 72 1.19 -20.64 8.58
N THR A 73 0.91 -19.65 7.77
CA THR A 73 -0.32 -19.53 6.98
C THR A 73 -0.14 -20.21 5.62
N ILE A 74 -1.21 -20.77 5.06
CA ILE A 74 -1.19 -21.38 3.72
C ILE A 74 -2.11 -20.62 2.79
N ALA A 75 -1.56 -19.99 1.76
CA ALA A 75 -2.33 -19.46 0.64
C ALA A 75 -2.46 -20.50 -0.47
N SER A 76 -3.63 -21.08 -0.63
CA SER A 76 -3.91 -22.08 -1.68
C SER A 76 -3.99 -21.46 -3.08
N THR A 77 -4.24 -20.17 -3.17
CA THR A 77 -4.29 -19.38 -4.41
C THR A 77 -3.35 -18.19 -4.30
N TRP A 78 -3.03 -17.57 -5.44
CA TRP A 78 -2.26 -16.35 -5.46
C TRP A 78 -3.00 -15.24 -4.73
N GLN A 79 -2.28 -14.58 -3.79
CA GLN A 79 -2.74 -13.43 -3.02
C GLN A 79 -1.85 -12.24 -3.33
N GLU A 80 -2.43 -11.04 -3.43
CA GLU A 80 -1.67 -9.80 -3.60
C GLU A 80 -1.48 -9.10 -2.26
N LYS A 81 -0.27 -8.60 -1.99
CA LYS A 81 0.03 -7.77 -0.82
C LYS A 81 0.96 -6.61 -1.14
N ARG A 82 0.63 -5.44 -0.57
CA ARG A 82 1.57 -4.31 -0.48
C ARG A 82 2.40 -4.43 0.78
N LEU A 83 3.69 -4.19 0.66
CA LEU A 83 4.68 -4.27 1.73
C LEU A 83 5.45 -2.94 1.80
N LYS A 84 6.03 -2.63 2.97
CA LYS A 84 6.93 -1.50 3.16
C LYS A 84 8.39 -1.94 3.23
N ASN A 85 9.30 -1.01 3.17
CA ASN A 85 10.74 -1.27 3.26
C ASN A 85 11.10 -2.14 4.47
N GLY A 86 11.90 -3.16 4.27
CA GLY A 86 12.32 -4.08 5.32
C GLY A 86 11.33 -5.16 5.71
N ASP A 87 10.06 -5.07 5.29
CA ASP A 87 9.13 -6.20 5.41
C ASP A 87 9.64 -7.39 4.61
N ALA A 88 9.36 -8.59 5.08
CA ALA A 88 9.73 -9.82 4.38
C ALA A 88 8.56 -10.80 4.30
N LEU A 89 8.43 -11.46 3.14
CA LEU A 89 7.71 -12.72 3.03
C LEU A 89 8.71 -13.84 3.36
N GLU A 90 8.45 -14.58 4.42
CA GLU A 90 9.21 -15.76 4.83
C GLU A 90 8.51 -16.98 4.26
N GLY A 91 9.15 -17.64 3.31
CA GLY A 91 8.61 -18.78 2.58
C GLY A 91 9.41 -20.06 2.80
N VAL A 92 8.73 -21.20 2.77
CA VAL A 92 9.34 -22.53 2.82
C VAL A 92 9.14 -23.25 1.49
N THR A 93 9.63 -24.48 1.38
CA THR A 93 9.47 -25.32 0.17
C THR A 93 8.08 -25.23 -0.43
N GLY A 94 8.00 -24.87 -1.72
CA GLY A 94 6.76 -24.73 -2.48
C GLY A 94 6.12 -23.33 -2.42
N THR A 95 6.66 -22.39 -1.63
CA THR A 95 6.21 -21.01 -1.65
C THR A 95 6.56 -20.36 -2.99
N GLY A 96 5.57 -19.78 -3.63
CA GLY A 96 5.69 -18.97 -4.84
C GLY A 96 5.65 -17.49 -4.53
N ALA A 97 6.49 -16.70 -5.20
CA ALA A 97 6.52 -15.24 -5.13
C ALA A 97 6.57 -14.64 -6.54
N LEU A 98 5.92 -13.49 -6.74
CA LEU A 98 5.92 -12.74 -7.99
C LEU A 98 6.00 -11.25 -7.65
N LEU A 99 7.11 -10.60 -7.95
CA LEU A 99 7.27 -9.15 -7.73
C LEU A 99 6.54 -8.38 -8.84
N LEU A 100 5.55 -7.58 -8.47
CA LEU A 100 4.75 -6.75 -9.39
C LEU A 100 5.27 -5.31 -9.48
N ALA A 101 5.63 -4.71 -8.35
CA ALA A 101 6.15 -3.34 -8.28
C ALA A 101 7.15 -3.18 -7.14
N GLY A 102 8.02 -2.17 -7.23
CA GLY A 102 9.06 -1.92 -6.24
C GLY A 102 10.32 -2.75 -6.47
N ALA A 103 11.07 -3.00 -5.39
CA ALA A 103 12.28 -3.82 -5.40
C ALA A 103 12.35 -4.70 -4.14
N MET A 104 12.77 -5.94 -4.34
CA MET A 104 12.98 -6.92 -3.29
C MET A 104 14.25 -7.73 -3.57
N ASN A 105 14.87 -8.22 -2.51
CA ASN A 105 15.94 -9.22 -2.59
C ASN A 105 15.43 -10.53 -1.99
N VAL A 106 16.00 -11.65 -2.41
CA VAL A 106 15.77 -12.95 -1.78
C VAL A 106 17.01 -13.41 -1.03
N THR A 107 16.84 -13.90 0.21
CA THR A 107 17.93 -14.47 1.01
C THR A 107 17.55 -15.84 1.53
N TYR A 108 18.51 -16.77 1.61
CA TYR A 108 18.39 -18.11 2.16
C TYR A 108 19.77 -18.65 2.57
N GLU A 109 19.80 -19.52 3.57
CA GLU A 109 21.05 -20.11 4.08
C GLU A 109 21.47 -21.37 3.32
N SER A 110 20.50 -22.20 2.91
CA SER A 110 20.72 -23.47 2.23
C SER A 110 19.60 -23.76 1.24
N GLY A 111 19.83 -24.65 0.31
CA GLY A 111 18.86 -25.02 -0.73
C GLY A 111 18.93 -24.09 -1.96
N ALA A 112 17.78 -23.73 -2.53
CA ALA A 112 17.72 -22.91 -3.73
C ALA A 112 16.37 -22.18 -3.84
N VAL A 113 16.40 -21.01 -4.48
CA VAL A 113 15.22 -20.34 -5.01
C VAL A 113 15.36 -20.30 -6.54
N VAL A 114 14.30 -20.67 -7.25
CA VAL A 114 14.29 -20.76 -8.71
C VAL A 114 13.48 -19.60 -9.28
N ASP A 115 14.07 -18.85 -10.18
CA ASP A 115 13.33 -17.99 -11.10
C ASP A 115 12.70 -18.87 -12.19
N VAL A 116 11.40 -19.15 -12.03
CA VAL A 116 10.64 -20.02 -12.94
C VAL A 116 10.46 -19.38 -14.31
N THR A 117 10.46 -18.04 -14.37
CA THR A 117 10.29 -17.27 -15.61
C THR A 117 11.57 -17.35 -16.46
N ALA A 118 12.74 -17.18 -15.83
CA ALA A 118 14.04 -17.26 -16.52
C ALA A 118 14.57 -18.70 -16.62
N GLY A 119 14.07 -19.63 -15.80
CA GLY A 119 14.56 -21.01 -15.72
C GLY A 119 15.94 -21.13 -15.06
N THR A 120 16.27 -20.24 -14.11
CA THR A 120 17.57 -20.18 -13.45
C THR A 120 17.43 -20.22 -11.93
N VAL A 121 18.48 -20.67 -11.24
CA VAL A 121 18.60 -20.53 -9.79
C VAL A 121 19.02 -19.10 -9.47
N VAL A 122 18.37 -18.50 -8.49
CA VAL A 122 18.68 -17.14 -7.99
C VAL A 122 19.66 -17.27 -6.83
N GLU A 123 20.73 -16.49 -6.84
CA GLU A 123 21.70 -16.48 -5.74
C GLU A 123 21.11 -15.79 -4.50
N SER A 124 21.47 -16.29 -3.30
CA SER A 124 21.09 -15.64 -2.03
C SER A 124 21.66 -14.23 -1.96
N GLY A 125 20.83 -13.25 -1.64
CA GLY A 125 21.13 -11.82 -1.64
C GLY A 125 20.85 -11.10 -2.97
N ALA A 126 20.48 -11.82 -4.03
CA ALA A 126 20.20 -11.22 -5.32
C ALA A 126 18.87 -10.45 -5.33
N ALA A 127 18.82 -9.38 -6.13
CA ALA A 127 17.60 -8.64 -6.41
C ALA A 127 16.66 -9.44 -7.31
N LEU A 128 15.36 -9.32 -7.04
CA LEU A 128 14.31 -9.91 -7.87
C LEU A 128 14.02 -9.03 -9.08
N GLU A 129 13.73 -9.66 -10.21
CA GLU A 129 13.22 -8.99 -11.41
C GLU A 129 11.70 -8.85 -11.34
N LYS A 130 11.16 -7.68 -11.73
CA LYS A 130 9.71 -7.45 -11.80
C LYS A 130 9.07 -8.36 -12.85
N ASN A 131 7.88 -8.84 -12.53
CA ASN A 131 7.07 -9.75 -13.35
C ASN A 131 7.70 -11.14 -13.54
N HIS A 132 8.73 -11.49 -12.74
CA HIS A 132 9.27 -12.83 -12.68
C HIS A 132 8.66 -13.61 -11.52
N ARG A 133 8.38 -14.89 -11.78
CA ARG A 133 7.86 -15.84 -10.81
C ARG A 133 8.99 -16.62 -10.16
N TYR A 134 9.03 -16.61 -8.85
CA TYR A 134 10.01 -17.32 -8.03
C TYR A 134 9.35 -18.48 -7.30
N LEU A 135 10.11 -19.53 -7.05
CA LEU A 135 9.69 -20.72 -6.31
C LEU A 135 10.77 -21.12 -5.32
N VAL A 136 10.40 -21.27 -4.07
CA VAL A 136 11.27 -21.83 -3.03
C VAL A 136 11.36 -23.34 -3.24
N ALA A 137 12.57 -23.85 -3.51
CA ALA A 137 12.82 -25.23 -3.83
C ALA A 137 12.79 -26.13 -2.58
N GLU A 138 12.98 -27.45 -2.78
CA GLU A 138 12.98 -28.45 -1.72
C GLU A 138 14.05 -28.14 -0.66
N ASP A 139 13.73 -28.41 0.61
CA ASP A 139 14.58 -28.19 1.79
C ASP A 139 15.12 -26.74 1.93
N THR A 140 14.37 -25.77 1.43
CA THR A 140 14.74 -24.34 1.48
C THR A 140 13.74 -23.56 2.31
N ALA A 141 14.28 -22.66 3.18
CA ALA A 141 13.56 -21.52 3.74
C ALA A 141 14.17 -20.23 3.19
N ALA A 142 13.35 -19.32 2.69
CA ALA A 142 13.80 -18.11 2.03
C ALA A 142 12.99 -16.89 2.46
N ASP A 143 13.69 -15.77 2.64
CA ASP A 143 13.12 -14.45 2.91
C ASP A 143 13.12 -13.61 1.64
N PHE A 144 11.97 -13.11 1.24
CA PHE A 144 11.81 -12.12 0.18
C PHE A 144 11.65 -10.74 0.82
N VAL A 145 12.74 -9.96 0.89
CA VAL A 145 12.84 -8.72 1.68
C VAL A 145 12.67 -7.50 0.78
N VAL A 146 11.79 -6.58 1.17
CA VAL A 146 11.58 -5.31 0.45
C VAL A 146 12.76 -4.37 0.65
N THR A 147 13.32 -3.85 -0.45
CA THR A 147 14.46 -2.92 -0.47
C THR A 147 14.12 -1.52 -0.96
N SER A 148 13.00 -1.35 -1.67
CA SER A 148 12.42 -0.04 -2.03
C SER A 148 11.54 0.51 -0.90
N PRO A 149 11.10 1.77 -0.94
CA PRO A 149 10.15 2.33 0.04
C PRO A 149 8.88 1.49 0.21
N THR A 150 8.34 0.99 -0.89
CA THR A 150 7.21 0.06 -0.94
C THR A 150 7.41 -0.96 -2.05
N ALA A 151 6.75 -2.11 -1.93
CA ALA A 151 6.65 -3.11 -2.99
C ALA A 151 5.25 -3.71 -3.05
N VAL A 152 4.89 -4.27 -4.20
CA VAL A 152 3.70 -5.09 -4.38
C VAL A 152 4.12 -6.43 -4.92
N MET A 153 3.64 -7.48 -4.29
CA MET A 153 3.91 -8.83 -4.70
C MET A 153 2.66 -9.70 -4.65
N ASP A 154 2.62 -10.69 -5.54
CA ASP A 154 1.76 -11.85 -5.37
C ASP A 154 2.54 -12.97 -4.69
N TYR A 155 1.86 -13.75 -3.87
CA TYR A 155 2.44 -14.90 -3.17
C TYR A 155 1.45 -16.05 -3.09
N GLN A 156 1.99 -17.25 -2.94
CA GLN A 156 1.23 -18.50 -2.81
C GLN A 156 2.05 -19.53 -2.03
N GLY A 157 1.39 -20.43 -1.34
CA GLY A 157 2.04 -21.53 -0.59
C GLY A 157 2.09 -21.27 0.90
N THR A 158 3.04 -21.88 1.60
CA THR A 158 3.20 -21.80 3.04
C THR A 158 4.13 -20.65 3.40
N TYR A 159 3.65 -19.68 4.17
CA TYR A 159 4.37 -18.43 4.43
C TYR A 159 4.09 -17.83 5.80
N SER A 160 4.95 -16.89 6.21
CA SER A 160 4.70 -15.87 7.22
C SER A 160 5.17 -14.50 6.72
N PHE A 161 4.72 -13.44 7.38
CA PHE A 161 5.23 -12.10 7.12
C PHE A 161 5.96 -11.59 8.36
N ARG A 162 7.17 -11.07 8.14
CA ARG A 162 7.90 -10.30 9.14
C ARG A 162 7.79 -8.83 8.80
N GLU A 163 7.20 -8.06 9.72
CA GLU A 163 7.04 -6.61 9.56
C GLU A 163 8.25 -5.88 10.10
N SER A 164 8.61 -4.79 9.44
CA SER A 164 9.69 -3.87 9.85
C SER A 164 9.12 -2.67 10.62
N ASP A 165 9.99 -1.94 11.32
CA ASP A 165 9.63 -0.70 12.02
C ASP A 165 9.81 0.56 11.14
N THR A 166 10.06 0.41 9.84
CA THR A 166 10.25 1.54 8.93
C THR A 166 8.95 2.29 8.68
N PRO A 167 9.00 3.58 8.30
CA PRO A 167 7.80 4.36 7.97
C PRO A 167 6.92 3.67 6.92
N ASP A 168 5.61 3.60 7.21
CA ASP A 168 4.64 2.94 6.34
C ASP A 168 3.99 3.93 5.36
N TYR A 169 4.59 4.08 4.18
CA TYR A 169 4.06 4.90 3.10
C TYR A 169 2.68 4.41 2.60
N ASN A 170 2.40 3.10 2.71
CA ASN A 170 1.11 2.55 2.33
C ASN A 170 0.00 3.01 3.30
N ALA A 171 0.29 3.01 4.60
CA ALA A 171 -0.62 3.54 5.63
C ALA A 171 -0.86 5.04 5.44
N MET A 172 0.18 5.82 5.13
CA MET A 172 0.06 7.25 4.83
C MET A 172 -0.79 7.50 3.58
N ALA A 173 -0.61 6.70 2.51
CA ALA A 173 -1.45 6.79 1.31
C ALA A 173 -2.93 6.50 1.61
N ARG A 174 -3.21 5.49 2.45
CA ARG A 174 -4.58 5.21 2.92
C ARG A 174 -5.13 6.37 3.76
N ALA A 175 -4.31 6.95 4.63
CA ALA A 175 -4.70 8.08 5.47
C ALA A 175 -5.12 9.29 4.64
N ILE A 176 -4.26 9.75 3.70
CA ILE A 176 -4.59 10.91 2.85
C ILE A 176 -5.69 10.60 1.82
N ARG A 177 -5.87 9.32 1.43
CA ARG A 177 -7.03 8.89 0.64
C ARG A 177 -8.32 8.98 1.43
N ALA A 178 -8.31 8.59 2.70
CA ALA A 178 -9.47 8.72 3.60
C ALA A 178 -9.86 10.19 3.85
N LEU A 179 -8.90 11.12 3.70
CA LEU A 179 -9.11 12.57 3.75
C LEU A 179 -9.48 13.19 2.39
N HIS A 180 -9.78 12.37 1.37
CA HIS A 180 -10.15 12.78 0.00
C HIS A 180 -9.03 13.48 -0.80
N MET A 181 -7.79 13.46 -0.31
CA MET A 181 -6.65 14.18 -0.89
C MET A 181 -5.84 13.36 -1.89
N PHE A 182 -5.93 12.04 -1.83
CA PHE A 182 -5.18 11.13 -2.69
C PHE A 182 -6.12 10.21 -3.46
N ARG A 183 -5.86 10.06 -4.76
CA ARG A 183 -6.59 9.14 -5.61
C ARG A 183 -5.62 8.14 -6.22
N GLY A 184 -5.91 6.85 -6.06
CA GLY A 184 -5.23 5.79 -6.77
C GLY A 184 -5.63 5.76 -8.25
N THR A 185 -4.99 4.87 -9.00
CA THR A 185 -5.38 4.52 -10.37
C THR A 185 -6.31 3.30 -10.35
N THR A 186 -7.01 3.07 -11.46
CA THR A 186 -7.90 1.91 -11.60
C THR A 186 -7.19 0.69 -12.18
N ILE A 187 -5.94 0.82 -12.57
CA ILE A 187 -5.14 -0.19 -13.29
C ILE A 187 -3.84 -0.56 -12.58
N GLY A 188 -3.49 0.13 -11.49
CA GLY A 188 -2.26 -0.15 -10.73
C GLY A 188 -2.43 -1.33 -9.78
N TYR A 189 -1.33 -1.97 -9.43
CA TYR A 189 -1.26 -3.03 -8.42
C TYR A 189 -1.51 -2.47 -7.02
N GLY A 190 -1.93 -3.32 -6.09
CA GLY A 190 -2.03 -3.01 -4.68
C GLY A 190 -2.81 -1.73 -4.37
N GLU A 191 -4.11 -1.74 -4.42
CA GLU A 191 -4.99 -0.59 -4.19
C GLU A 191 -4.82 0.56 -5.22
N GLY A 192 -4.02 0.37 -6.28
CA GLY A 192 -3.77 1.36 -7.33
C GLY A 192 -2.97 2.59 -6.89
N PHE A 193 -2.18 2.50 -5.83
CA PHE A 193 -1.42 3.66 -5.32
C PHE A 193 -0.22 4.02 -6.19
N GLU A 194 0.42 3.02 -6.84
CA GLU A 194 1.61 3.21 -7.68
C GLU A 194 2.72 4.00 -6.97
N LEU A 195 2.93 3.73 -5.67
CA LEU A 195 3.89 4.46 -4.85
C LEU A 195 5.35 4.27 -5.31
N GLU A 196 5.62 3.18 -6.00
CA GLU A 196 6.91 2.77 -6.52
C GLU A 196 7.35 3.57 -7.77
N GLU A 197 6.40 4.25 -8.40
CA GLU A 197 6.67 4.97 -9.65
C GLU A 197 7.14 6.40 -9.38
N PRO A 198 8.11 6.92 -10.17
CA PRO A 198 8.50 8.32 -10.12
C PRO A 198 7.30 9.24 -10.42
N ALA A 199 7.15 10.30 -9.65
CA ALA A 199 6.12 11.30 -9.91
C ALA A 199 6.60 12.29 -10.97
N THR A 200 5.78 12.56 -11.99
CA THR A 200 6.03 13.68 -12.90
C THR A 200 5.65 15.00 -12.22
N ARG A 201 6.21 16.10 -12.73
CA ARG A 201 5.97 17.43 -12.18
C ARG A 201 4.48 17.82 -12.20
N ILE A 202 3.75 17.43 -13.23
CA ILE A 202 2.29 17.67 -13.28
C ILE A 202 1.54 16.82 -12.28
N GLN A 203 1.95 15.56 -12.09
CA GLN A 203 1.32 14.68 -11.09
C GLN A 203 1.58 15.18 -9.66
N ALA A 204 2.79 15.66 -9.39
CA ALA A 204 3.15 16.27 -8.11
C ALA A 204 2.31 17.55 -7.85
N LEU A 205 2.14 18.41 -8.85
CA LEU A 205 1.31 19.59 -8.72
C LEU A 205 -0.16 19.27 -8.46
N ILE A 206 -0.74 18.32 -9.19
CA ILE A 206 -2.13 17.89 -8.99
C ILE A 206 -2.33 17.31 -7.61
N MET A 207 -1.41 16.44 -7.17
CA MET A 207 -1.46 15.88 -5.83
C MET A 207 -1.43 16.96 -4.75
N PHE A 208 -0.54 17.94 -4.91
CA PHE A 208 -0.42 19.08 -4.02
C PHE A 208 -1.72 19.90 -3.94
N ILE A 209 -2.33 20.23 -5.08
CA ILE A 209 -3.63 20.95 -5.13
C ILE A 209 -4.73 20.14 -4.42
N ARG A 210 -4.74 18.82 -4.55
CA ARG A 210 -5.66 17.94 -3.83
C ARG A 210 -5.43 17.96 -2.33
N VAL A 211 -4.16 17.94 -1.90
CA VAL A 211 -3.79 18.03 -0.47
C VAL A 211 -4.32 19.33 0.15
N LEU A 212 -4.38 20.41 -0.62
CA LEU A 212 -4.98 21.67 -0.18
C LEU A 212 -6.52 21.70 -0.24
N GLY A 213 -7.16 20.66 -0.78
CA GLY A 213 -8.61 20.66 -1.02
C GLY A 213 -9.07 21.60 -2.15
N GLU A 214 -8.15 22.07 -2.98
CA GLU A 214 -8.39 23.12 -3.97
C GLU A 214 -8.65 22.56 -5.39
N GLU A 215 -8.83 21.24 -5.57
CA GLU A 215 -9.00 20.64 -6.90
C GLU A 215 -10.22 21.18 -7.66
N GLU A 216 -11.35 21.38 -6.97
CA GLU A 216 -12.56 21.91 -7.59
C GLU A 216 -12.34 23.34 -8.10
N ALA A 217 -11.69 24.19 -7.30
CA ALA A 217 -11.33 25.55 -7.68
C ALA A 217 -10.33 25.57 -8.87
N ALA A 218 -9.35 24.67 -8.86
CA ALA A 218 -8.40 24.54 -9.96
C ALA A 218 -9.09 24.10 -11.26
N LEU A 219 -10.00 23.13 -11.21
CA LEU A 219 -10.74 22.67 -12.40
C LEU A 219 -11.68 23.75 -12.97
N ALA A 220 -12.17 24.66 -12.12
CA ALA A 220 -12.99 25.79 -12.54
C ALA A 220 -12.19 26.97 -13.13
N TRP A 221 -10.88 26.91 -13.07
CA TRP A 221 -10.01 27.99 -13.57
C TRP A 221 -10.01 28.06 -15.09
N THR A 222 -10.12 29.27 -15.67
CA THR A 222 -10.30 29.50 -17.12
C THR A 222 -9.39 30.62 -17.67
N GLY A 223 -8.36 31.04 -16.96
CA GLY A 223 -7.44 32.08 -17.38
C GLY A 223 -6.45 31.68 -18.49
N GLU A 224 -5.49 32.54 -18.77
CA GLU A 224 -4.37 32.28 -19.67
C GLU A 224 -3.10 31.99 -18.88
N ILE A 225 -2.24 31.11 -19.38
CA ILE A 225 -0.94 30.75 -18.80
C ILE A 225 0.19 31.13 -19.76
N PRO A 226 1.38 31.49 -19.23
CA PRO A 226 2.52 31.82 -20.10
C PRO A 226 3.17 30.54 -20.69
N PHE A 227 2.83 29.35 -20.19
CA PHE A 227 3.51 28.10 -20.53
C PHE A 227 2.93 27.45 -21.79
N VAL A 228 3.78 27.18 -22.76
CA VAL A 228 3.40 26.64 -24.07
C VAL A 228 3.46 25.12 -24.16
N ASP A 229 4.05 24.49 -23.16
CA ASP A 229 4.30 23.04 -23.08
C ASP A 229 3.25 22.28 -22.21
N VAL A 230 2.17 22.95 -21.82
CA VAL A 230 1.11 22.37 -21.00
C VAL A 230 -0.06 21.93 -21.87
N LEU A 231 -0.42 20.64 -21.80
CA LEU A 231 -1.57 20.09 -22.52
C LEU A 231 -2.89 20.67 -21.98
N ASP A 232 -3.90 20.72 -22.82
CA ASP A 232 -5.20 21.37 -22.52
C ASP A 232 -5.84 20.85 -21.24
N TRP A 233 -5.78 19.53 -20.98
CA TRP A 233 -6.33 18.94 -19.78
C TRP A 233 -5.64 19.39 -18.48
N ALA A 234 -4.36 19.76 -18.55
CA ALA A 234 -3.54 20.16 -17.41
C ALA A 234 -3.54 21.68 -17.18
N LYS A 235 -3.97 22.48 -18.18
CA LYS A 235 -4.01 23.95 -18.09
C LYS A 235 -4.76 24.48 -16.88
N PRO A 236 -5.93 23.95 -16.49
CA PRO A 236 -6.65 24.43 -15.31
C PRO A 236 -5.80 24.30 -14.03
N TYR A 237 -5.14 23.17 -13.82
CA TYR A 237 -4.29 22.95 -12.65
C TYR A 237 -3.06 23.86 -12.64
N VAL A 238 -2.35 23.94 -13.78
CA VAL A 238 -1.13 24.74 -13.89
C VAL A 238 -1.45 26.23 -13.81
N GLY A 239 -2.55 26.67 -14.44
CA GLY A 239 -2.98 28.05 -14.42
C GLY A 239 -3.42 28.50 -13.03
N TYR A 240 -4.20 27.70 -12.35
CA TYR A 240 -4.59 27.93 -10.97
C TYR A 240 -3.36 28.07 -10.06
N ALA A 241 -2.42 27.12 -10.15
CA ALA A 241 -1.22 27.13 -9.33
C ALA A 241 -0.30 28.34 -9.65
N TYR A 242 -0.26 28.77 -10.90
CA TYR A 242 0.48 29.95 -11.30
C TYR A 242 -0.15 31.25 -10.74
N GLU A 243 -1.47 31.37 -10.82
CA GLU A 243 -2.20 32.52 -10.26
C GLU A 243 -2.09 32.57 -8.73
N LYS A 244 -2.16 31.44 -8.07
CA LYS A 244 -1.98 31.33 -6.61
C LYS A 244 -0.53 31.54 -6.14
N GLY A 245 0.42 31.59 -7.06
CA GLY A 245 1.82 31.71 -6.71
C GLY A 245 2.45 30.42 -6.16
N TYR A 246 1.86 29.25 -6.45
CA TYR A 246 2.44 27.96 -6.07
C TYR A 246 3.57 27.53 -7.02
N THR A 247 3.54 27.99 -8.27
CA THR A 247 4.56 27.69 -9.27
C THR A 247 4.92 28.89 -10.12
N ASN A 248 6.20 28.94 -10.58
CA ASN A 248 6.71 29.86 -11.61
C ASN A 248 7.04 29.15 -12.92
N GLY A 249 6.74 27.85 -13.03
CA GLY A 249 7.28 27.03 -14.11
C GLY A 249 8.75 26.66 -13.91
N THR A 250 9.37 26.15 -14.96
CA THR A 250 10.83 25.87 -15.06
C THR A 250 11.56 26.92 -15.88
N GLY A 251 10.81 27.76 -16.56
CA GLY A 251 11.29 28.88 -17.33
C GLY A 251 10.16 29.85 -17.64
N PRO A 252 10.43 30.99 -18.33
CA PRO A 252 9.44 32.02 -18.60
C PRO A 252 8.20 31.53 -19.36
N THR A 253 8.37 30.51 -20.21
CA THR A 253 7.31 29.96 -21.06
C THR A 253 7.18 28.44 -20.96
N THR A 254 7.82 27.81 -19.96
CA THR A 254 7.83 26.35 -19.78
C THR A 254 7.46 25.97 -18.36
N PHE A 255 6.61 24.93 -18.23
CA PHE A 255 6.27 24.27 -16.98
C PHE A 255 6.99 22.94 -16.80
N SER A 256 7.30 22.26 -17.91
CA SER A 256 7.92 20.93 -17.99
C SER A 256 7.07 19.83 -17.30
N PRO A 257 5.82 19.58 -17.73
CA PRO A 257 4.86 18.74 -17.05
C PRO A 257 5.33 17.28 -16.89
N ASP A 258 6.03 16.73 -17.88
CA ASP A 258 6.47 15.33 -17.92
C ASP A 258 7.85 15.11 -17.28
N MET A 259 8.53 16.17 -16.85
CA MET A 259 9.80 16.06 -16.14
C MET A 259 9.57 15.38 -14.78
N ALA A 260 10.48 14.51 -14.38
CA ALA A 260 10.45 13.92 -13.04
C ALA A 260 10.50 15.03 -11.98
N ALA A 261 9.59 15.01 -11.03
CA ALA A 261 9.62 15.89 -9.88
C ALA A 261 10.81 15.55 -8.97
N THR A 262 11.27 16.54 -8.20
CA THR A 262 12.29 16.34 -7.17
C THR A 262 11.70 16.64 -5.79
N ALA A 263 12.35 16.11 -4.73
CA ALA A 263 11.97 16.42 -3.36
C ALA A 263 11.95 17.93 -3.11
N ASN A 264 12.98 18.68 -3.56
CA ASN A 264 13.03 20.12 -3.44
C ASN A 264 11.86 20.83 -4.14
N GLN A 265 11.47 20.39 -5.34
CA GLN A 265 10.37 21.00 -6.08
C GLN A 265 9.03 20.77 -5.39
N TYR A 266 8.79 19.55 -4.89
CA TYR A 266 7.54 19.25 -4.20
C TYR A 266 7.45 19.94 -2.84
N THR A 267 8.52 19.89 -2.07
CA THR A 267 8.60 20.57 -0.77
C THR A 267 8.43 22.08 -0.94
N GLU A 268 8.96 22.68 -2.01
CA GLU A 268 8.74 24.12 -2.30
C GLU A 268 7.27 24.45 -2.55
N PHE A 269 6.51 23.58 -3.25
CA PHE A 269 5.07 23.78 -3.39
C PHE A 269 4.40 23.82 -2.01
N VAL A 270 4.77 22.90 -1.13
CA VAL A 270 4.23 22.82 0.24
C VAL A 270 4.59 24.07 1.04
N LEU A 271 5.84 24.51 1.05
CA LEU A 271 6.28 25.72 1.75
C LEU A 271 5.57 26.99 1.26
N ARG A 272 5.33 27.11 -0.05
CA ARG A 272 4.57 28.26 -0.62
C ARG A 272 3.13 28.26 -0.17
N ALA A 273 2.46 27.14 -0.18
CA ALA A 273 1.08 27.04 0.29
C ALA A 273 0.94 27.26 1.79
N MET A 274 1.92 26.85 2.57
CA MET A 274 1.96 27.09 4.01
C MET A 274 2.30 28.54 4.36
N GLY A 275 2.82 29.33 3.41
CA GLY A 275 3.20 30.73 3.62
C GLY A 275 4.67 30.92 4.03
N TYR A 276 5.48 29.88 4.04
CA TYR A 276 6.91 29.93 4.38
C TYR A 276 7.80 30.33 3.20
N SER A 277 7.30 30.25 1.98
CA SER A 277 8.03 30.62 0.77
C SER A 277 7.16 31.39 -0.22
N SER A 278 7.77 31.99 -1.22
CA SER A 278 7.08 32.71 -2.28
C SER A 278 7.72 32.42 -3.65
N THR A 279 7.03 32.84 -4.71
CA THR A 279 7.53 32.74 -6.08
C THR A 279 8.77 33.60 -6.36
N ALA A 280 9.11 34.53 -5.47
CA ALA A 280 10.37 35.27 -5.54
C ALA A 280 11.60 34.36 -5.31
N ASN A 281 11.42 33.26 -4.59
CA ASN A 281 12.46 32.26 -4.44
C ASN A 281 12.52 31.36 -5.68
N THR A 282 13.59 31.47 -6.46
CA THR A 282 13.84 30.68 -7.67
C THR A 282 14.95 29.64 -7.50
N ASP A 283 15.79 29.79 -6.47
CA ASP A 283 16.79 28.80 -6.11
C ASP A 283 16.15 27.78 -5.14
N LEU A 284 16.03 26.54 -5.60
CA LEU A 284 15.42 25.46 -4.83
C LEU A 284 16.46 24.53 -4.20
N SER A 285 17.75 24.83 -4.30
CA SER A 285 18.82 23.95 -3.84
C SER A 285 18.83 23.77 -2.32
N ASP A 286 18.35 24.74 -1.55
CA ASP A 286 18.26 24.75 -0.09
C ASP A 286 16.84 24.50 0.45
N THR A 287 15.91 24.06 -0.39
CA THR A 287 14.49 23.94 -0.01
C THR A 287 14.28 22.98 1.17
N LEU A 288 14.93 21.83 1.16
CA LEU A 288 14.80 20.86 2.26
C LEU A 288 15.34 21.43 3.58
N GLU A 289 16.48 22.14 3.54
CA GLU A 289 17.05 22.82 4.70
C GLU A 289 16.17 23.96 5.23
N ARG A 290 15.46 24.67 4.34
CA ARG A 290 14.47 25.66 4.75
C ARG A 290 13.27 25.00 5.41
N ALA A 291 12.75 23.91 4.83
CA ALA A 291 11.67 23.16 5.42
C ALA A 291 12.01 22.60 6.82
N TYR A 292 13.27 22.21 7.06
CA TYR A 292 13.74 21.85 8.38
C TYR A 292 13.75 23.03 9.35
N ARG A 293 14.25 24.20 8.93
CA ARG A 293 14.29 25.40 9.78
C ARG A 293 12.89 25.93 10.15
N ASP A 294 11.90 25.65 9.30
CA ASP A 294 10.50 26.03 9.49
C ASP A 294 9.68 24.89 10.14
N ASP A 295 10.33 23.87 10.71
CA ASP A 295 9.74 22.70 11.38
C ASP A 295 8.74 21.90 10.52
N VAL A 296 8.78 22.04 9.18
CA VAL A 296 7.97 21.28 8.25
C VAL A 296 8.56 19.88 8.02
N LEU A 297 9.89 19.78 7.96
CA LEU A 297 10.65 18.52 7.90
C LEU A 297 11.52 18.33 9.13
N THR A 298 11.84 17.08 9.46
CA THR A 298 12.86 16.73 10.46
C THR A 298 14.26 16.69 9.82
N GLU A 299 15.31 16.63 10.65
CA GLU A 299 16.70 16.46 10.18
C GLU A 299 16.86 15.12 9.43
N GLY A 300 16.30 14.02 9.96
CA GLY A 300 16.34 12.72 9.31
C GLY A 300 15.63 12.69 7.95
N GLU A 301 14.54 13.44 7.79
CA GLU A 301 13.85 13.59 6.52
C GLU A 301 14.68 14.36 5.49
N VAL A 302 15.35 15.43 5.89
CA VAL A 302 16.26 16.18 5.00
C VAL A 302 17.39 15.28 4.51
N GLU A 303 18.02 14.54 5.41
CA GLU A 303 19.06 13.58 5.05
C GLU A 303 18.54 12.53 4.08
N LYS A 304 17.38 11.90 4.39
CA LYS A 304 16.77 10.85 3.57
C LYS A 304 16.37 11.35 2.19
N LEU A 305 15.67 12.49 2.12
CA LEU A 305 15.17 13.07 0.87
C LEU A 305 16.30 13.64 0.00
N GLY A 306 17.39 14.10 0.63
CA GLY A 306 18.56 14.68 -0.06
C GLY A 306 19.38 13.67 -0.86
N ILE A 307 19.33 12.39 -0.49
CA ILE A 307 20.14 11.32 -1.12
C ILE A 307 19.32 10.36 -1.99
N LEU A 308 18.03 10.63 -2.21
CA LEU A 308 17.17 9.74 -3.00
C LEU A 308 17.67 9.60 -4.44
N PRO A 309 17.76 8.37 -4.97
CA PRO A 309 18.10 8.14 -6.38
C PRO A 309 16.97 8.60 -7.33
N ALA A 310 15.75 8.59 -6.86
CA ALA A 310 14.55 9.08 -7.56
C ALA A 310 13.50 9.50 -6.53
N PHE A 311 12.75 10.55 -6.82
CA PHE A 311 11.61 10.99 -6.04
C PHE A 311 10.35 10.29 -6.57
N THR A 312 9.82 9.35 -5.80
CA THR A 312 8.65 8.56 -6.18
C THR A 312 7.36 9.09 -5.55
N ARG A 313 6.24 8.48 -5.89
CA ARG A 313 4.95 8.81 -5.29
C ARG A 313 4.89 8.45 -3.80
N ALA A 314 5.74 7.52 -3.33
CA ALA A 314 5.87 7.22 -1.91
C ALA A 314 6.35 8.44 -1.11
N GLU A 315 7.46 9.07 -1.52
CA GLU A 315 7.97 10.27 -0.85
C GLU A 315 7.02 11.47 -0.99
N LEU A 316 6.32 11.58 -2.13
CA LEU A 316 5.30 12.59 -2.33
C LEU A 316 4.16 12.43 -1.30
N VAL A 317 3.66 11.20 -1.10
CA VAL A 317 2.66 10.87 -0.07
C VAL A 317 3.20 11.16 1.33
N TYR A 318 4.44 10.79 1.61
CA TYR A 318 5.10 11.02 2.89
C TYR A 318 5.13 12.51 3.26
N ILE A 319 5.67 13.35 2.39
CA ILE A 319 5.75 14.79 2.60
C ILE A 319 4.33 15.37 2.77
N SER A 320 3.37 14.94 1.95
CA SER A 320 1.98 15.40 2.04
C SER A 320 1.35 15.07 3.39
N TYR A 321 1.53 13.84 3.89
CA TYR A 321 0.97 13.41 5.15
C TYR A 321 1.55 14.19 6.33
N TYR A 322 2.88 14.35 6.39
CA TYR A 322 3.53 15.06 7.49
C TYR A 322 3.35 16.58 7.39
N ALA A 323 3.18 17.16 6.21
CA ALA A 323 2.80 18.57 6.07
C ALA A 323 1.48 18.91 6.79
N LEU A 324 0.54 17.96 6.91
CA LEU A 324 -0.71 18.16 7.67
C LEU A 324 -0.47 18.39 9.17
N HIS A 325 0.64 17.88 9.70
CA HIS A 325 1.02 18.03 11.11
C HIS A 325 1.85 19.27 11.38
N ALA A 326 2.40 19.90 10.34
CA ALA A 326 3.28 21.05 10.48
C ALA A 326 2.46 22.33 10.82
N GLU A 327 3.03 23.16 11.68
CA GLU A 327 2.47 24.46 12.02
C GLU A 327 2.59 25.42 10.83
N LEU A 328 1.78 26.42 10.80
CA LEU A 328 1.78 27.52 9.85
C LEU A 328 2.31 28.77 10.56
N PRO A 329 2.74 29.83 9.84
CA PRO A 329 3.26 31.05 10.47
C PRO A 329 2.31 31.75 11.44
N ASP A 330 1.00 31.45 11.40
CA ASP A 330 -0.04 31.95 12.30
C ASP A 330 -0.26 31.07 13.54
N GLY A 331 0.36 29.89 13.61
CA GLY A 331 0.34 28.99 14.75
C GLY A 331 -0.66 27.84 14.67
N ASP A 332 -1.55 27.83 13.68
CA ASP A 332 -2.43 26.68 13.41
C ASP A 332 -1.67 25.61 12.62
N THR A 333 -2.04 24.35 12.73
CA THR A 333 -1.53 23.31 11.82
C THR A 333 -2.21 23.39 10.46
N LEU A 334 -1.54 22.85 9.41
CA LEU A 334 -2.18 22.75 8.09
C LEU A 334 -3.47 21.92 8.18
N ALA A 335 -3.51 20.85 9.00
CA ALA A 335 -4.71 20.05 9.19
C ALA A 335 -5.86 20.85 9.82
N GLU A 336 -5.62 21.72 10.79
CA GLU A 336 -6.64 22.58 11.41
C GLU A 336 -7.18 23.57 10.38
N ARG A 337 -6.32 24.23 9.61
CA ARG A 337 -6.76 25.12 8.52
C ARG A 337 -7.67 24.40 7.51
N LEU A 338 -7.31 23.17 7.11
CA LEU A 338 -8.13 22.42 6.16
C LEU A 338 -9.45 21.93 6.75
N GLN A 339 -9.51 21.66 8.07
CA GLN A 339 -10.76 21.39 8.76
C GLN A 339 -11.67 22.63 8.81
N ASP A 340 -11.11 23.81 9.06
CA ASP A 340 -11.87 25.07 9.05
C ASP A 340 -12.40 25.41 7.64
N GLN A 341 -11.68 24.98 6.60
CA GLN A 341 -12.12 25.06 5.21
C GLN A 341 -13.09 23.93 4.80
N ALA A 342 -13.44 23.04 5.72
CA ALA A 342 -14.32 21.89 5.51
C ALA A 342 -13.83 20.91 4.42
N VAL A 343 -12.51 20.81 4.20
CA VAL A 343 -11.90 19.80 3.31
C VAL A 343 -12.10 18.40 3.87
N PHE A 344 -11.94 18.25 5.18
CA PHE A 344 -12.27 17.05 5.93
C PHE A 344 -12.66 17.42 7.38
N THR A 345 -13.29 16.48 8.08
CA THR A 345 -13.75 16.69 9.45
C THR A 345 -12.68 16.29 10.48
N ALA A 346 -12.80 16.82 11.71
CA ALA A 346 -11.94 16.42 12.82
C ALA A 346 -12.03 14.90 13.13
N LYS A 347 -13.19 14.27 12.85
CA LYS A 347 -13.35 12.82 13.00
C LYS A 347 -12.55 12.06 11.95
N GLU A 348 -12.64 12.46 10.69
CA GLU A 348 -11.85 11.84 9.60
C GLU A 348 -10.36 11.98 9.85
N TRP A 349 -9.89 13.15 10.27
CA TRP A 349 -8.50 13.37 10.67
C TRP A 349 -8.06 12.44 11.81
N LYS A 350 -8.87 12.33 12.86
CA LYS A 350 -8.61 11.42 13.99
C LYS A 350 -8.52 9.95 13.53
N ASP A 351 -9.40 9.54 12.63
CA ASP A 351 -9.43 8.16 12.14
C ASP A 351 -8.27 7.90 11.15
N ALA A 352 -7.93 8.85 10.28
CA ALA A 352 -6.78 8.77 9.38
C ALA A 352 -5.44 8.63 10.14
N LYS A 353 -5.24 9.38 11.24
CA LYS A 353 -4.05 9.27 12.08
C LYS A 353 -3.85 7.88 12.70
N LYS A 354 -4.92 7.13 12.95
CA LYS A 354 -4.81 5.76 13.50
C LYS A 354 -4.25 4.75 12.51
N LEU A 355 -4.31 5.06 11.21
CA LEU A 355 -3.77 4.18 10.17
C LEU A 355 -2.24 4.19 10.15
N VAL A 356 -1.62 5.29 10.59
CA VAL A 356 -0.17 5.45 10.56
C VAL A 356 0.36 5.23 11.98
N THR A 357 0.94 4.06 12.21
CA THR A 357 1.45 3.62 13.51
C THR A 357 2.97 3.63 13.60
N THR A 358 3.66 3.77 12.46
CA THR A 358 5.11 3.84 12.40
C THR A 358 5.61 5.25 12.69
N GLU A 359 6.82 5.34 13.25
CA GLU A 359 7.45 6.63 13.56
C GLU A 359 7.88 7.38 12.28
N ARG A 360 8.05 8.67 12.41
CA ARG A 360 8.61 9.59 11.41
C ARG A 360 10.15 9.44 11.37
N PHE A 361 10.80 9.73 10.22
CA PHE A 361 12.27 9.73 10.13
C PHE A 361 12.92 10.77 11.03
#